data_426ef97db853de43d70feed49da4e3f5
#
_entry.id   426ef97db853de43d70feed49da4e3f5
#
_cell.length_a   1.000
_cell.length_b   1.000
_cell.length_c   1.000
_cell.angle_alpha   90.00
_cell.angle_beta   90.00
_cell.angle_gamma   90.00
#
_symmetry.space_group_name_H-M   'P 1'
#
loop_
_entity.id
_entity.type
_entity.pdbx_description
1 polymer ?
#
loop_
_entity_poly.entity_id
_entity_poly.type
_entity_poly.pdbx_seq_one_letter_code
_entity_poly.pdbx_strand_id
1 'polypeptide(L)'
;MPGNILWKFLLTGAIIFWCVMSITPLQDRPFEDYIVAQVTAEEADFANLLQRAGTRVDAKESPTLFIALRDLGVEEKIDYAKFFPQINVADVANQTKRNDILLKHILSKAQSQLRLGLDLKGGVGVTLMIDDAAQDGLNSFEQEEQLQDAIEIMAQRLDGMGVAEPVIRARGENAIEIQLAGLSTKDNPEVIDAVKKPARLEFRSVHPDLLPDSTPANRSPVGYEVLSEEIEDRQSGETYERRKFVKLIPEATGEIVADAYASQTQTGGFQINLEMTNEGADIFRAVTERMIGEPLAIVLDGKLYSAPTIQGVLSRSAQITGSYSQREARELANVLNNPLAIELRVDEMYEVGPTMASGARASSVNAAQWGAILVVGFMIVYYFLGGFVAVTSAIVNVIIVLGVLASLGATLTLPGVAALVLTLGMGVDANILIFERLR
;
A
#
# COMPACT_ATOMS: atom_id res chain seq x y z
N MET A 1 31.81 23.69 38.80
CA MET A 1 31.04 24.02 37.63
C MET A 1 31.45 23.33 36.31
N PRO A 2 32.47 22.48 36.21
CA PRO A 2 32.77 21.74 34.94
C PRO A 2 31.77 20.59 34.63
N GLY A 3 31.08 20.03 35.61
CA GLY A 3 30.15 18.90 35.38
C GLY A 3 28.93 19.20 34.53
N ASN A 4 28.47 20.45 34.48
CA ASN A 4 27.30 20.83 33.65
C ASN A 4 27.62 20.96 32.15
N ILE A 5 28.87 21.21 31.79
CA ILE A 5 29.28 21.35 30.38
C ILE A 5 29.48 19.95 29.78
N LEU A 6 30.11 19.05 30.52
CA LEU A 6 30.36 17.68 30.05
C LEU A 6 29.05 16.94 29.76
N TRP A 7 28.05 17.09 30.63
CA TRP A 7 26.72 16.51 30.41
C TRP A 7 26.04 17.03 29.14
N LYS A 8 26.16 18.33 28.85
CA LYS A 8 25.62 18.92 27.64
C LYS A 8 26.26 18.35 26.37
N PHE A 9 27.59 18.19 26.38
CA PHE A 9 28.33 17.56 25.27
C PHE A 9 27.92 16.09 25.08
N LEU A 10 27.78 15.32 26.16
CA LEU A 10 27.34 13.92 26.10
C LEU A 10 25.93 13.81 25.55
N LEU A 11 25.02 14.68 25.98
CA LEU A 11 23.64 14.70 25.49
C LEU A 11 23.57 15.06 24.02
N THR A 12 24.33 16.10 23.59
CA THR A 12 24.39 16.48 22.17
C THR A 12 24.99 15.35 21.32
N GLY A 13 26.06 14.71 21.80
CA GLY A 13 26.67 13.55 21.14
C GLY A 13 25.70 12.36 21.02
N ALA A 14 24.92 12.08 22.07
CA ALA A 14 23.89 11.03 22.05
C ALA A 14 22.77 11.34 21.02
N ILE A 15 22.32 12.61 20.97
CA ILE A 15 21.31 13.04 19.98
C ILE A 15 21.86 12.90 18.55
N ILE A 16 23.08 13.35 18.29
CA ILE A 16 23.71 13.22 16.96
C ILE A 16 23.84 11.74 16.59
N PHE A 17 24.31 10.90 17.51
CA PHE A 17 24.43 9.47 17.28
C PHE A 17 23.08 8.83 16.96
N TRP A 18 22.03 9.16 17.72
CA TRP A 18 20.69 8.69 17.46
C TRP A 18 20.18 9.16 16.07
N CYS A 19 20.38 10.43 15.72
CA CYS A 19 20.00 10.96 14.42
C CYS A 19 20.71 10.25 13.25
N VAL A 20 22.03 10.03 13.38
CA VAL A 20 22.80 9.29 12.37
C VAL A 20 22.31 7.87 12.21
N MET A 21 21.99 7.18 13.32
CA MET A 21 21.41 5.85 13.28
C MET A 21 20.02 5.84 12.63
N SER A 22 19.21 6.87 12.87
CA SER A 22 17.87 7.01 12.29
C SER A 22 17.87 7.30 10.79
N ILE A 23 18.96 7.85 10.24
CA ILE A 23 19.10 8.12 8.80
C ILE A 23 19.59 6.88 8.04
N THR A 24 20.24 5.93 8.70
CA THR A 24 20.83 4.76 8.03
C THR A 24 19.84 3.61 7.89
N PRO A 25 19.73 2.99 6.69
CA PRO A 25 20.44 3.24 5.43
C PRO A 25 19.94 4.46 4.66
N LEU A 26 20.87 5.19 4.02
CA LEU A 26 20.60 6.43 3.26
C LEU A 26 19.97 6.17 1.87
N GLN A 27 20.14 4.98 1.32
CA GLN A 27 19.70 4.64 -0.04
C GLN A 27 18.90 3.35 -0.03
N ASP A 28 17.84 3.32 -0.83
CA ASP A 28 17.11 2.10 -1.13
C ASP A 28 18.08 1.09 -1.76
N ARG A 29 18.04 -0.14 -1.28
CA ARG A 29 18.68 -1.27 -1.92
C ARG A 29 17.61 -2.03 -2.69
N PRO A 30 17.87 -2.48 -3.94
CA PRO A 30 16.95 -3.36 -4.63
C PRO A 30 16.60 -4.54 -3.71
N PHE A 31 15.33 -4.87 -3.63
CA PHE A 31 14.86 -5.97 -2.76
C PHE A 31 15.57 -7.28 -3.07
N GLU A 32 15.81 -7.54 -4.37
CA GLU A 32 16.54 -8.70 -4.86
C GLU A 32 17.97 -8.77 -4.28
N ASP A 33 18.74 -7.69 -4.41
CA ASP A 33 20.13 -7.64 -3.92
C ASP A 33 20.17 -7.78 -2.39
N TYR A 34 19.23 -7.16 -1.70
CA TYR A 34 19.20 -7.18 -0.25
C TYR A 34 18.79 -8.55 0.29
N ILE A 35 17.76 -9.20 -0.28
CA ILE A 35 17.31 -10.51 0.17
C ILE A 35 18.40 -11.58 -0.06
N VAL A 36 19.10 -11.53 -1.20
CA VAL A 36 20.24 -12.43 -1.48
C VAL A 36 21.35 -12.26 -0.45
N ALA A 37 21.68 -11.00 -0.10
CA ALA A 37 22.70 -10.72 0.91
C ALA A 37 22.33 -11.18 2.34
N GLN A 38 21.05 -11.44 2.60
CA GLN A 38 20.55 -11.91 3.90
C GLN A 38 20.44 -13.44 3.99
N VAL A 39 20.52 -14.15 2.88
CA VAL A 39 20.50 -15.62 2.89
C VAL A 39 21.76 -16.14 3.57
N THR A 40 21.60 -17.00 4.56
CA THR A 40 22.70 -17.59 5.32
C THR A 40 22.67 -19.12 5.34
N ALA A 41 21.58 -19.73 4.83
CA ALA A 41 21.43 -21.16 4.75
C ALA A 41 20.80 -21.54 3.39
N GLU A 42 21.16 -22.70 2.86
CA GLU A 42 20.60 -23.26 1.61
C GLU A 42 20.61 -22.26 0.42
N GLU A 43 21.72 -21.54 0.22
CA GLU A 43 21.85 -20.46 -0.78
C GLU A 43 21.49 -20.90 -2.20
N ALA A 44 21.86 -22.12 -2.61
CA ALA A 44 21.59 -22.63 -3.95
C ALA A 44 20.09 -22.85 -4.20
N ASP A 45 19.37 -23.35 -3.19
CA ASP A 45 17.93 -23.58 -3.28
C ASP A 45 17.17 -22.26 -3.31
N PHE A 46 17.62 -21.29 -2.51
CA PHE A 46 17.02 -19.96 -2.53
C PHE A 46 17.29 -19.23 -3.86
N ALA A 47 18.49 -19.35 -4.43
CA ALA A 47 18.82 -18.77 -5.74
C ALA A 47 17.92 -19.32 -6.86
N ASN A 48 17.60 -20.62 -6.84
CA ASN A 48 16.65 -21.22 -7.78
C ASN A 48 15.23 -20.66 -7.59
N LEU A 49 14.78 -20.51 -6.33
CA LEU A 49 13.48 -19.89 -6.04
C LEU A 49 13.43 -18.45 -6.52
N LEU A 50 14.48 -17.68 -6.30
CA LEU A 50 14.59 -16.29 -6.74
C LEU A 50 14.55 -16.18 -8.27
N GLN A 51 15.25 -17.04 -8.99
CA GLN A 51 15.22 -17.10 -10.45
C GLN A 51 13.80 -17.40 -10.97
N ARG A 52 13.09 -18.33 -10.34
CA ARG A 52 11.70 -18.67 -10.70
C ARG A 52 10.74 -17.54 -10.38
N ALA A 53 10.94 -16.86 -9.26
CA ALA A 53 10.17 -15.66 -8.92
C ALA A 53 10.42 -14.53 -9.93
N GLY A 54 11.69 -14.31 -10.33
CA GLY A 54 12.04 -13.35 -11.37
C GLY A 54 11.37 -13.66 -12.71
N THR A 55 11.37 -14.93 -13.13
CA THR A 55 10.69 -15.37 -14.36
C THR A 55 9.19 -15.03 -14.34
N ARG A 56 8.52 -15.15 -13.19
CA ARG A 56 7.10 -14.78 -13.04
C ARG A 56 6.87 -13.27 -13.16
N VAL A 57 7.80 -12.47 -12.65
CA VAL A 57 7.73 -11.00 -12.79
C VAL A 57 7.93 -10.61 -14.25
N ASP A 58 8.92 -11.19 -14.95
CA ASP A 58 9.17 -10.94 -16.36
C ASP A 58 8.00 -11.39 -17.25
N ALA A 59 7.35 -12.50 -16.90
CA ALA A 59 6.12 -12.98 -17.56
C ALA A 59 4.87 -12.17 -17.21
N LYS A 60 4.98 -11.16 -16.33
CA LYS A 60 3.86 -10.37 -15.80
C LYS A 60 2.79 -11.20 -15.07
N GLU A 61 3.16 -12.34 -14.53
CA GLU A 61 2.30 -13.18 -13.68
C GLU A 61 2.23 -12.64 -12.25
N SER A 62 3.26 -11.92 -11.82
CA SER A 62 3.32 -11.28 -10.51
C SER A 62 3.83 -9.85 -10.64
N PRO A 63 3.22 -8.86 -9.97
CA PRO A 63 3.58 -7.44 -10.14
C PRO A 63 4.95 -7.10 -9.51
N THR A 64 5.38 -7.83 -8.50
CA THR A 64 6.65 -7.59 -7.80
C THR A 64 7.32 -8.90 -7.42
N LEU A 65 8.65 -8.87 -7.24
CA LEU A 65 9.42 -10.02 -6.76
C LEU A 65 8.96 -10.48 -5.36
N PHE A 66 8.55 -9.54 -4.52
CA PHE A 66 7.98 -9.82 -3.20
C PHE A 66 6.73 -10.71 -3.32
N ILE A 67 5.79 -10.34 -4.18
CA ILE A 67 4.56 -11.10 -4.40
C ILE A 67 4.88 -12.45 -5.03
N ALA A 68 5.77 -12.50 -6.02
CA ALA A 68 6.18 -13.75 -6.65
C ALA A 68 6.78 -14.75 -5.64
N LEU A 69 7.63 -14.29 -4.72
CA LEU A 69 8.17 -15.15 -3.65
C LEU A 69 7.08 -15.57 -2.67
N ARG A 70 6.23 -14.64 -2.22
CA ARG A 70 5.11 -14.97 -1.31
C ARG A 70 4.24 -16.08 -1.89
N ASP A 71 3.92 -15.97 -3.16
CA ASP A 71 3.07 -16.90 -3.89
C ASP A 71 3.70 -18.28 -4.06
N LEU A 72 4.99 -18.32 -4.44
CA LEU A 72 5.76 -19.57 -4.48
C LEU A 72 5.80 -20.26 -3.11
N GLY A 73 5.94 -19.48 -2.05
CA GLY A 73 5.93 -20.00 -0.68
C GLY A 73 4.61 -20.65 -0.29
N VAL A 74 3.48 -20.11 -0.78
CA VAL A 74 2.13 -20.68 -0.55
C VAL A 74 1.91 -21.94 -1.41
N GLU A 75 2.23 -21.87 -2.71
CA GLU A 75 1.99 -22.94 -3.67
C GLU A 75 2.79 -24.20 -3.36
N GLU A 76 4.07 -24.02 -3.07
CA GLU A 76 4.99 -25.15 -2.83
C GLU A 76 5.15 -25.47 -1.34
N LYS A 77 4.42 -24.78 -0.47
CA LYS A 77 4.50 -24.94 0.99
C LYS A 77 5.92 -24.79 1.52
N ILE A 78 6.67 -23.82 0.96
CA ILE A 78 8.06 -23.57 1.34
C ILE A 78 8.07 -22.68 2.59
N ASP A 79 8.83 -23.08 3.60
CA ASP A 79 9.10 -22.27 4.76
C ASP A 79 10.36 -21.44 4.55
N TYR A 80 10.20 -20.13 4.37
CA TYR A 80 11.32 -19.23 4.15
C TYR A 80 12.19 -19.03 5.39
N ALA A 81 11.70 -19.31 6.58
CA ALA A 81 12.48 -19.20 7.82
C ALA A 81 13.76 -20.06 7.80
N LYS A 82 13.77 -21.14 7.03
CA LYS A 82 14.96 -22.00 6.88
C LYS A 82 16.14 -21.30 6.18
N PHE A 83 15.88 -20.34 5.30
CA PHE A 83 16.91 -19.57 4.58
C PHE A 83 17.44 -18.39 5.41
N PHE A 84 16.68 -17.94 6.41
CA PHE A 84 16.97 -16.75 7.22
C PHE A 84 16.93 -17.07 8.73
N PRO A 85 17.76 -17.98 9.24
CA PRO A 85 17.73 -18.40 10.64
C PRO A 85 18.06 -17.26 11.61
N GLN A 86 18.69 -16.19 11.14
CA GLN A 86 19.00 -14.99 11.94
C GLN A 86 17.75 -14.14 12.24
N ILE A 87 16.65 -14.33 11.51
CA ILE A 87 15.39 -13.60 11.74
C ILE A 87 14.47 -14.48 12.59
N ASN A 88 14.22 -14.06 13.82
CA ASN A 88 13.37 -14.86 14.72
C ASN A 88 11.89 -14.64 14.37
N VAL A 89 11.28 -15.65 13.76
CA VAL A 89 9.85 -15.74 13.46
C VAL A 89 9.22 -17.02 14.01
N ALA A 90 9.90 -17.67 14.97
CA ALA A 90 9.52 -18.98 15.51
C ALA A 90 8.16 -18.97 16.24
N ASP A 91 7.75 -17.82 16.77
CA ASP A 91 6.51 -17.66 17.53
C ASP A 91 5.24 -17.72 16.63
N VAL A 92 5.42 -17.68 15.30
CA VAL A 92 4.29 -17.70 14.34
C VAL A 92 4.09 -19.12 13.84
N ALA A 93 3.07 -19.81 14.35
CA ALA A 93 2.78 -21.21 14.00
C ALA A 93 2.34 -21.39 12.52
N ASN A 94 1.61 -20.43 11.97
CA ASN A 94 1.14 -20.48 10.60
C ASN A 94 2.29 -20.13 9.63
N GLN A 95 2.65 -21.08 8.75
CA GLN A 95 3.74 -20.94 7.79
C GLN A 95 3.55 -19.77 6.83
N THR A 96 2.34 -19.58 6.31
CA THR A 96 2.03 -18.49 5.37
C THR A 96 2.21 -17.14 6.02
N LYS A 97 1.66 -16.96 7.24
CA LYS A 97 1.84 -15.72 8.02
C LYS A 97 3.31 -15.49 8.39
N ARG A 98 4.03 -16.56 8.74
CA ARG A 98 5.47 -16.49 9.05
C ARG A 98 6.28 -16.01 7.85
N ASN A 99 6.02 -16.57 6.67
CA ASN A 99 6.67 -16.16 5.43
C ASN A 99 6.36 -14.69 5.09
N ASP A 100 5.11 -14.26 5.23
CA ASP A 100 4.69 -12.89 4.95
C ASP A 100 5.39 -11.89 5.88
N ILE A 101 5.41 -12.16 7.18
CA ILE A 101 6.11 -11.33 8.18
C ILE A 101 7.61 -11.25 7.88
N LEU A 102 8.24 -12.38 7.53
CA LEU A 102 9.66 -12.44 7.20
C LEU A 102 9.98 -11.63 5.94
N LEU A 103 9.24 -11.85 4.86
CA LEU A 103 9.44 -11.11 3.61
C LEU A 103 9.19 -9.61 3.79
N LYS A 104 8.15 -9.21 4.54
CA LYS A 104 7.88 -7.81 4.89
C LYS A 104 9.01 -7.20 5.72
N HIS A 105 9.54 -7.93 6.69
CA HIS A 105 10.68 -7.47 7.48
C HIS A 105 11.92 -7.21 6.60
N ILE A 106 12.23 -8.14 5.67
CA ILE A 106 13.35 -7.98 4.74
C ILE A 106 13.11 -6.80 3.80
N LEU A 107 11.90 -6.65 3.26
CA LEU A 107 11.52 -5.54 2.38
C LEU A 107 11.69 -4.20 3.11
N SER A 108 11.15 -4.08 4.31
CA SER A 108 11.28 -2.86 5.14
C SER A 108 12.75 -2.50 5.46
N LYS A 109 13.61 -3.51 5.65
CA LYS A 109 15.05 -3.29 5.91
C LYS A 109 15.85 -2.97 4.65
N ALA A 110 15.37 -3.35 3.47
CA ALA A 110 15.97 -3.00 2.19
C ALA A 110 15.78 -1.51 1.84
N GLN A 111 14.75 -0.90 2.39
CA GLN A 111 14.38 0.49 2.11
C GLN A 111 15.18 1.49 2.93
N SER A 112 15.36 2.68 2.36
CA SER A 112 15.96 3.83 3.05
C SER A 112 15.03 4.32 4.17
N GLN A 113 15.60 4.68 5.30
CA GLN A 113 14.83 5.32 6.37
C GLN A 113 14.35 6.74 5.96
N LEU A 114 15.03 7.36 5.00
CA LEU A 114 14.64 8.66 4.46
C LEU A 114 13.78 8.44 3.20
N ARG A 115 12.48 8.58 3.34
CA ARG A 115 11.51 8.43 2.25
C ARG A 115 11.61 9.59 1.27
N LEU A 116 11.72 9.30 -0.01
CA LEU A 116 11.71 10.32 -1.06
C LEU A 116 10.29 10.48 -1.62
N GLY A 117 9.84 11.72 -1.74
CA GLY A 117 8.55 12.05 -2.37
C GLY A 117 8.54 11.79 -3.88
N LEU A 118 7.35 11.88 -4.48
CA LEU A 118 7.13 11.69 -5.92
C LEU A 118 8.01 12.59 -6.79
N ASP A 119 8.25 13.82 -6.34
CA ASP A 119 9.08 14.80 -7.07
C ASP A 119 10.54 14.35 -7.25
N LEU A 120 11.05 13.51 -6.33
CA LEU A 120 12.45 13.08 -6.30
C LEU A 120 12.66 11.63 -6.74
N LYS A 121 11.64 10.78 -6.60
CA LYS A 121 11.70 9.35 -6.96
C LYS A 121 10.93 9.05 -8.25
N GLY A 122 9.94 9.88 -8.58
CA GLY A 122 8.91 9.59 -9.59
C GLY A 122 7.82 8.70 -9.00
N GLY A 123 6.77 8.49 -9.75
CA GLY A 123 5.67 7.62 -9.33
C GLY A 123 4.31 8.20 -9.63
N VAL A 124 3.28 7.63 -9.01
CA VAL A 124 1.87 7.98 -9.22
C VAL A 124 1.28 8.57 -7.95
N GLY A 125 0.59 9.70 -8.09
CA GLY A 125 -0.25 10.29 -7.06
C GLY A 125 -1.72 10.14 -7.42
N VAL A 126 -2.52 9.71 -6.48
CA VAL A 126 -3.98 9.57 -6.63
C VAL A 126 -4.67 10.28 -5.47
N THR A 127 -5.62 11.14 -5.77
CA THR A 127 -6.51 11.73 -4.79
C THR A 127 -7.88 11.04 -4.91
N LEU A 128 -8.33 10.48 -3.82
CA LEU A 128 -9.66 9.87 -3.70
C LEU A 128 -10.53 10.80 -2.87
N MET A 129 -11.75 11.04 -3.30
CA MET A 129 -12.76 11.79 -2.55
C MET A 129 -13.86 10.85 -2.06
N ILE A 130 -14.31 11.08 -0.85
CA ILE A 130 -15.54 10.47 -0.30
C ILE A 130 -16.73 11.16 -0.98
N ASP A 131 -17.72 10.39 -1.41
CA ASP A 131 -18.93 10.96 -2.02
C ASP A 131 -19.70 11.77 -0.98
N ASP A 132 -20.09 13.00 -1.34
CA ASP A 132 -20.86 13.91 -0.46
C ASP A 132 -22.15 13.25 0.05
N ALA A 133 -22.77 12.38 -0.74
CA ALA A 133 -23.94 11.61 -0.34
C ALA A 133 -23.68 10.65 0.84
N ALA A 134 -22.46 10.16 0.98
CA ALA A 134 -22.06 9.28 2.09
C ALA A 134 -21.78 10.05 3.39
N GLN A 135 -21.57 11.37 3.29
CA GLN A 135 -21.33 12.26 4.43
C GLN A 135 -22.55 13.02 4.90
N ASP A 136 -23.67 12.92 4.16
CA ASP A 136 -24.90 13.66 4.45
C ASP A 136 -25.50 13.20 5.80
N GLY A 137 -25.59 14.14 6.74
CA GLY A 137 -26.14 13.87 8.08
C GLY A 137 -25.12 13.46 9.14
N LEU A 138 -23.85 13.28 8.79
CA LEU A 138 -22.78 12.97 9.75
C LEU A 138 -22.22 14.24 10.39
N ASN A 139 -21.81 14.13 11.64
CA ASN A 139 -21.07 15.20 12.30
C ASN A 139 -19.58 15.16 11.91
N SER A 140 -18.83 16.22 12.18
CA SER A 140 -17.42 16.33 11.80
C SER A 140 -16.51 15.24 12.43
N PHE A 141 -16.87 14.71 13.59
CA PHE A 141 -16.13 13.62 14.23
C PHE A 141 -16.35 12.30 13.51
N GLU A 142 -17.58 11.99 13.13
CA GLU A 142 -17.93 10.79 12.35
C GLU A 142 -17.31 10.83 10.96
N GLN A 143 -17.22 12.00 10.32
CA GLN A 143 -16.54 12.20 9.04
C GLN A 143 -15.03 11.94 9.16
N GLU A 144 -14.40 12.43 10.23
CA GLU A 144 -12.97 12.20 10.48
C GLU A 144 -12.69 10.72 10.77
N GLU A 145 -13.54 10.03 11.53
CA GLU A 145 -13.45 8.59 11.80
C GLU A 145 -13.55 7.78 10.50
N GLN A 146 -14.55 8.06 9.66
CA GLN A 146 -14.68 7.41 8.35
C GLN A 146 -13.47 7.63 7.43
N LEU A 147 -12.91 8.84 7.44
CA LEU A 147 -11.72 9.16 6.66
C LEU A 147 -10.50 8.37 7.15
N GLN A 148 -10.33 8.23 8.46
CA GLN A 148 -9.25 7.45 9.07
C GLN A 148 -9.39 5.95 8.77
N ASP A 149 -10.59 5.40 8.87
CA ASP A 149 -10.88 4.00 8.52
C ASP A 149 -10.56 3.73 7.05
N ALA A 150 -10.94 4.64 6.15
CA ALA A 150 -10.64 4.53 4.73
C ALA A 150 -9.12 4.60 4.46
N ILE A 151 -8.38 5.43 5.16
CA ILE A 151 -6.91 5.51 5.09
C ILE A 151 -6.29 4.19 5.54
N GLU A 152 -6.75 3.61 6.65
CA GLU A 152 -6.23 2.35 7.17
C GLU A 152 -6.50 1.20 6.21
N ILE A 153 -7.71 1.09 5.66
CA ILE A 153 -8.08 0.07 4.69
C ILE A 153 -7.22 0.20 3.42
N MET A 154 -7.03 1.43 2.92
CA MET A 154 -6.16 1.65 1.75
C MET A 154 -4.70 1.28 2.04
N ALA A 155 -4.20 1.56 3.24
CA ALA A 155 -2.87 1.15 3.66
C ALA A 155 -2.72 -0.37 3.67
N GLN A 156 -3.70 -1.09 4.23
CA GLN A 156 -3.71 -2.56 4.27
C GLN A 156 -3.77 -3.18 2.86
N ARG A 157 -4.56 -2.60 1.94
CA ARG A 157 -4.62 -3.05 0.55
C ARG A 157 -3.28 -2.94 -0.16
N LEU A 158 -2.66 -1.77 -0.06
CA LEU A 158 -1.38 -1.50 -0.72
C LEU A 158 -0.25 -2.33 -0.09
N ASP A 159 -0.26 -2.54 1.22
CA ASP A 159 0.66 -3.44 1.91
C ASP A 159 0.49 -4.89 1.46
N GLY A 160 -0.75 -5.36 1.31
CA GLY A 160 -1.08 -6.69 0.76
C GLY A 160 -0.57 -6.91 -0.67
N MET A 161 -0.38 -5.84 -1.44
CA MET A 161 0.17 -5.87 -2.81
C MET A 161 1.70 -5.72 -2.85
N GLY A 162 2.35 -5.62 -1.70
CA GLY A 162 3.81 -5.48 -1.62
C GLY A 162 4.31 -4.13 -2.13
N VAL A 163 3.46 -3.10 -2.08
CA VAL A 163 3.85 -1.73 -2.39
C VAL A 163 4.74 -1.22 -1.26
N ALA A 164 5.94 -0.82 -1.64
CA ALA A 164 6.90 -0.29 -0.70
C ALA A 164 6.43 1.08 -0.18
N GLU A 165 6.02 1.13 1.08
CA GLU A 165 5.73 2.35 1.85
C GLU A 165 4.93 3.43 1.10
N PRO A 166 3.65 3.18 0.78
CA PRO A 166 2.80 4.19 0.21
C PRO A 166 2.63 5.34 1.20
N VAL A 167 2.65 6.59 0.72
CA VAL A 167 2.27 7.72 1.55
C VAL A 167 0.78 7.94 1.39
N ILE A 168 0.04 7.68 2.47
CA ILE A 168 -1.40 7.85 2.49
C ILE A 168 -1.72 8.88 3.56
N ARG A 169 -2.45 9.92 3.20
CA ARG A 169 -2.77 11.01 4.11
C ARG A 169 -4.12 11.65 3.79
N ALA A 170 -4.76 12.20 4.80
CA ALA A 170 -5.92 13.04 4.62
C ALA A 170 -5.56 14.32 3.85
N ARG A 171 -6.40 14.71 2.90
CA ARG A 171 -6.33 15.99 2.18
C ARG A 171 -7.64 16.75 2.40
N GLY A 172 -7.64 17.63 3.41
CA GLY A 172 -8.90 18.26 3.86
C GLY A 172 -9.76 17.29 4.67
N GLU A 173 -11.07 17.51 4.65
CA GLU A 173 -12.04 16.77 5.48
C GLU A 173 -12.63 15.54 4.77
N ASN A 174 -12.57 15.49 3.43
CA ASN A 174 -13.27 14.47 2.63
C ASN A 174 -12.41 13.81 1.54
N ALA A 175 -11.09 14.00 1.53
CA ALA A 175 -10.24 13.42 0.51
C ALA A 175 -9.02 12.71 1.10
N ILE A 176 -8.57 11.67 0.40
CA ILE A 176 -7.38 10.87 0.71
C ILE A 176 -6.38 11.03 -0.42
N GLU A 177 -5.19 11.49 -0.11
CA GLU A 177 -4.07 11.51 -1.06
C GLU A 177 -3.19 10.29 -0.86
N ILE A 178 -2.98 9.54 -1.94
CA ILE A 178 -2.14 8.35 -2.00
C ILE A 178 -0.98 8.62 -2.94
N GLN A 179 0.24 8.50 -2.44
CA GLN A 179 1.46 8.67 -3.23
C GLN A 179 2.22 7.35 -3.30
N LEU A 180 2.42 6.84 -4.51
CA LEU A 180 3.08 5.58 -4.82
C LEU A 180 4.42 5.88 -5.49
N ALA A 181 5.44 6.15 -4.66
CA ALA A 181 6.76 6.51 -5.16
C ALA A 181 7.47 5.32 -5.84
N GLY A 182 7.98 5.55 -7.04
CA GLY A 182 8.71 4.54 -7.83
C GLY A 182 7.82 3.56 -8.61
N LEU A 183 6.50 3.71 -8.57
CA LEU A 183 5.58 2.93 -9.38
C LEU A 183 5.13 3.71 -10.62
N SER A 184 4.83 2.99 -11.70
CA SER A 184 4.33 3.55 -12.94
C SER A 184 3.00 2.89 -13.30
N THR A 185 2.09 3.66 -13.91
CA THR A 185 0.82 3.14 -14.42
C THR A 185 1.01 2.06 -15.48
N LYS A 186 2.13 2.09 -16.22
CA LYS A 186 2.43 1.12 -17.28
C LYS A 186 2.97 -0.20 -16.75
N ASP A 187 3.82 -0.11 -15.72
CA ASP A 187 4.53 -1.28 -15.18
C ASP A 187 3.71 -1.99 -14.09
N ASN A 188 2.88 -1.23 -13.37
CA ASN A 188 2.08 -1.74 -12.25
C ASN A 188 0.60 -1.32 -12.36
N PRO A 189 -0.10 -1.65 -13.45
CA PRO A 189 -1.49 -1.23 -13.64
C PRO A 189 -2.42 -1.77 -12.54
N GLU A 190 -2.11 -2.95 -11.99
CA GLU A 190 -2.90 -3.61 -10.95
C GLU A 190 -2.93 -2.84 -9.63
N VAL A 191 -1.77 -2.31 -9.22
CA VAL A 191 -1.68 -1.50 -8.00
C VAL A 191 -2.52 -0.23 -8.14
N ILE A 192 -2.47 0.39 -9.31
CA ILE A 192 -3.24 1.59 -9.61
C ILE A 192 -4.74 1.28 -9.66
N ASP A 193 -5.12 0.15 -10.26
CA ASP A 193 -6.52 -0.29 -10.32
C ASP A 193 -7.06 -0.66 -8.93
N ALA A 194 -6.24 -1.27 -8.07
CA ALA A 194 -6.63 -1.57 -6.68
C ALA A 194 -6.88 -0.30 -5.85
N VAL A 195 -6.13 0.76 -6.10
CA VAL A 195 -6.37 2.08 -5.47
C VAL A 195 -7.65 2.72 -6.00
N LYS A 196 -7.93 2.58 -7.30
CA LYS A 196 -9.13 3.17 -7.93
C LYS A 196 -10.42 2.47 -7.57
N LYS A 197 -10.37 1.15 -7.31
CA LYS A 197 -11.56 0.35 -7.00
C LYS A 197 -11.92 0.50 -5.53
N PRO A 198 -13.10 1.02 -5.20
CA PRO A 198 -13.53 1.14 -3.80
C PRO A 198 -13.69 -0.22 -3.11
N ALA A 199 -13.90 -1.26 -3.89
CA ALA A 199 -14.02 -2.66 -3.44
C ALA A 199 -15.16 -2.89 -2.44
N ARG A 200 -16.27 -2.25 -2.70
CA ARG A 200 -17.50 -2.46 -1.95
C ARG A 200 -18.11 -3.79 -2.31
N LEU A 201 -17.95 -4.76 -1.41
CA LEU A 201 -18.56 -6.08 -1.55
C LEU A 201 -19.99 -6.06 -1.02
N GLU A 202 -20.90 -6.57 -1.82
CA GLU A 202 -22.30 -6.69 -1.46
C GLU A 202 -22.85 -8.07 -1.87
N PHE A 203 -23.62 -8.66 -1.00
CA PHE A 203 -24.39 -9.85 -1.27
C PHE A 203 -25.85 -9.43 -1.50
N ARG A 204 -26.34 -9.63 -2.73
CA ARG A 204 -27.65 -9.14 -3.14
C ARG A 204 -28.52 -10.27 -3.71
N SER A 205 -29.81 -10.22 -3.48
CA SER A 205 -30.76 -11.17 -4.09
C SER A 205 -30.88 -10.94 -5.58
N VAL A 206 -30.97 -12.02 -6.35
CA VAL A 206 -31.30 -11.98 -7.79
C VAL A 206 -32.79 -12.25 -7.95
N HIS A 207 -33.43 -11.61 -8.94
CA HIS A 207 -34.84 -11.86 -9.22
C HIS A 207 -35.04 -13.31 -9.71
N PRO A 208 -35.91 -14.11 -9.07
CA PRO A 208 -35.99 -15.56 -9.35
C PRO A 208 -36.50 -15.88 -10.76
N ASP A 209 -37.45 -15.11 -11.27
CA ASP A 209 -38.22 -15.49 -12.46
C ASP A 209 -37.96 -14.59 -13.70
N LEU A 210 -37.47 -13.35 -13.48
CA LEU A 210 -37.30 -12.39 -14.58
C LEU A 210 -35.85 -12.31 -15.04
N LEU A 211 -35.68 -12.39 -16.36
CA LEU A 211 -34.40 -12.18 -17.03
C LEU A 211 -34.44 -10.87 -17.82
N PRO A 212 -33.40 -10.03 -17.78
CA PRO A 212 -33.37 -8.75 -18.52
C PRO A 212 -33.57 -8.92 -20.01
N ASP A 213 -33.08 -10.00 -20.62
CA ASP A 213 -33.15 -10.26 -22.05
C ASP A 213 -34.55 -10.68 -22.53
N SER A 214 -35.37 -11.20 -21.65
CA SER A 214 -36.77 -11.58 -21.90
C SER A 214 -37.79 -10.51 -21.49
N THR A 215 -37.35 -9.44 -20.84
CA THR A 215 -38.21 -8.39 -20.29
C THR A 215 -38.11 -7.13 -21.17
N PRO A 216 -39.24 -6.54 -21.58
CA PRO A 216 -39.23 -5.29 -22.35
C PRO A 216 -38.46 -4.19 -21.57
N ALA A 217 -37.64 -3.39 -22.30
CA ALA A 217 -36.74 -2.39 -21.76
C ALA A 217 -37.38 -1.37 -20.76
N ASN A 218 -38.71 -1.19 -20.82
CA ASN A 218 -39.47 -0.28 -19.96
C ASN A 218 -40.12 -0.95 -18.73
N ARG A 219 -39.80 -2.19 -18.43
CA ARG A 219 -40.41 -2.95 -17.30
C ARG A 219 -39.37 -3.57 -16.38
N SER A 220 -38.38 -2.78 -15.95
CA SER A 220 -37.52 -3.22 -14.86
C SER A 220 -38.36 -3.37 -13.59
N PRO A 221 -38.19 -4.47 -12.82
CA PRO A 221 -38.86 -4.66 -11.54
C PRO A 221 -38.48 -3.51 -10.57
N VAL A 222 -39.47 -3.04 -9.82
CA VAL A 222 -39.22 -2.00 -8.83
C VAL A 222 -38.28 -2.53 -7.74
N GLY A 223 -37.21 -1.80 -7.44
CA GLY A 223 -36.23 -2.21 -6.43
C GLY A 223 -35.12 -3.12 -6.95
N TYR A 224 -35.03 -3.32 -8.28
CA TYR A 224 -33.98 -4.10 -8.93
C TYR A 224 -33.27 -3.25 -10.00
N GLU A 225 -31.98 -3.52 -10.18
CA GLU A 225 -31.15 -2.99 -11.27
C GLU A 225 -30.61 -4.12 -12.13
N VAL A 226 -30.17 -3.78 -13.33
CA VAL A 226 -29.56 -4.76 -14.24
C VAL A 226 -28.07 -4.72 -14.09
N LEU A 227 -27.48 -5.85 -13.67
CA LEU A 227 -26.05 -6.04 -13.64
C LEU A 227 -25.62 -7.12 -14.61
N SER A 228 -24.45 -6.98 -15.22
CA SER A 228 -23.86 -7.96 -16.14
C SER A 228 -22.73 -8.73 -15.46
N GLU A 229 -22.74 -10.05 -15.67
CA GLU A 229 -21.70 -10.99 -15.32
C GLU A 229 -20.93 -11.35 -16.59
N GLU A 230 -19.62 -11.13 -16.62
CA GLU A 230 -18.75 -11.56 -17.71
C GLU A 230 -18.40 -13.05 -17.51
N ILE A 231 -18.74 -13.89 -18.48
CA ILE A 231 -18.46 -15.32 -18.45
C ILE A 231 -17.55 -15.66 -19.65
N GLU A 232 -16.37 -16.19 -19.37
CA GLU A 232 -15.49 -16.72 -20.40
C GLU A 232 -15.85 -18.20 -20.68
N ASP A 233 -16.20 -18.51 -21.90
CA ASP A 233 -16.39 -19.90 -22.32
C ASP A 233 -15.03 -20.60 -22.48
N ARG A 234 -14.78 -21.57 -21.60
CA ARG A 234 -13.52 -22.34 -21.58
C ARG A 234 -13.23 -23.13 -22.87
N GLN A 235 -14.24 -23.36 -23.71
CA GLN A 235 -14.05 -24.14 -24.95
C GLN A 235 -13.75 -23.24 -26.15
N SER A 236 -14.39 -22.06 -26.22
CA SER A 236 -14.20 -21.13 -27.32
C SER A 236 -13.24 -19.98 -27.00
N GLY A 237 -13.00 -19.67 -25.72
CA GLY A 237 -12.24 -18.48 -25.28
C GLY A 237 -13.00 -17.18 -25.53
N GLU A 238 -14.29 -17.26 -25.89
CA GLU A 238 -15.13 -16.08 -26.09
C GLU A 238 -15.76 -15.65 -24.77
N THR A 239 -15.71 -14.33 -24.50
CA THR A 239 -16.37 -13.72 -23.35
C THR A 239 -17.77 -13.28 -23.76
N TYR A 240 -18.79 -13.72 -23.01
CA TYR A 240 -20.16 -13.26 -23.17
C TYR A 240 -20.71 -12.67 -21.89
N GLU A 241 -21.56 -11.67 -22.01
CA GLU A 241 -22.23 -11.04 -20.89
C GLU A 241 -23.55 -11.72 -20.57
N ARG A 242 -23.73 -12.10 -19.31
CA ARG A 242 -25.03 -12.55 -18.79
C ARG A 242 -25.61 -11.48 -17.88
N ARG A 243 -26.74 -10.92 -18.24
CA ARG A 243 -27.43 -9.90 -17.45
C ARG A 243 -28.44 -10.51 -16.49
N LYS A 244 -28.50 -9.94 -15.27
CA LYS A 244 -29.45 -10.36 -14.22
C LYS A 244 -30.08 -9.14 -13.56
N PHE A 245 -31.32 -9.29 -13.10
CA PHE A 245 -31.94 -8.30 -12.20
C PHE A 245 -31.49 -8.58 -10.78
N VAL A 246 -30.76 -7.62 -10.21
CA VAL A 246 -30.19 -7.70 -8.87
C VAL A 246 -30.86 -6.65 -7.99
N LYS A 247 -31.24 -7.02 -6.77
CA LYS A 247 -31.90 -6.13 -5.82
C LYS A 247 -31.00 -4.96 -5.44
N LEU A 248 -31.56 -3.74 -5.38
CA LEU A 248 -30.80 -2.51 -5.04
C LEU A 248 -30.27 -2.54 -3.60
N ILE A 249 -31.06 -3.07 -2.66
CA ILE A 249 -30.68 -3.14 -1.25
C ILE A 249 -29.93 -4.45 -1.03
N PRO A 250 -28.69 -4.40 -0.53
CA PRO A 250 -27.92 -5.61 -0.22
C PRO A 250 -28.54 -6.38 0.95
N GLU A 251 -28.42 -7.70 0.91
CA GLU A 251 -28.79 -8.60 2.01
C GLU A 251 -27.70 -8.63 3.08
N ALA A 252 -26.44 -8.45 2.65
CA ALA A 252 -25.26 -8.28 3.52
C ALA A 252 -24.16 -7.54 2.77
N THR A 253 -23.25 -6.90 3.51
CA THR A 253 -22.09 -6.17 3.01
C THR A 253 -20.79 -6.93 3.31
N GLY A 254 -19.66 -6.45 2.77
CA GLY A 254 -18.34 -7.05 2.98
C GLY A 254 -17.86 -7.10 4.43
N GLU A 255 -18.43 -6.31 5.33
CA GLU A 255 -18.11 -6.30 6.76
C GLU A 255 -18.30 -7.65 7.45
N ILE A 256 -19.13 -8.52 6.88
CA ILE A 256 -19.31 -9.87 7.40
C ILE A 256 -18.13 -10.81 7.12
N VAL A 257 -17.21 -10.45 6.22
CA VAL A 257 -16.06 -11.25 5.82
C VAL A 257 -14.87 -10.97 6.76
N ALA A 258 -14.33 -12.02 7.35
CA ALA A 258 -13.15 -11.95 8.20
C ALA A 258 -11.84 -12.19 7.42
N ASP A 259 -11.87 -13.11 6.45
CA ASP A 259 -10.72 -13.48 5.64
C ASP A 259 -11.18 -14.02 4.28
N ALA A 260 -10.43 -13.72 3.23
CA ALA A 260 -10.65 -14.24 1.89
C ALA A 260 -9.31 -14.70 1.31
N TYR A 261 -9.28 -15.90 0.73
CA TYR A 261 -8.07 -16.43 0.12
C TYR A 261 -8.37 -17.22 -1.15
N ALA A 262 -7.48 -17.07 -2.13
CA ALA A 262 -7.56 -17.84 -3.36
C ALA A 262 -7.02 -19.26 -3.15
N SER A 263 -7.69 -20.25 -3.71
CA SER A 263 -7.24 -21.65 -3.72
C SER A 263 -7.45 -22.28 -5.08
N GLN A 264 -6.61 -23.27 -5.40
CA GLN A 264 -6.75 -24.02 -6.65
C GLN A 264 -7.84 -25.09 -6.51
N THR A 265 -8.71 -25.16 -7.50
CA THR A 265 -9.76 -26.18 -7.59
C THR A 265 -9.16 -27.50 -8.12
N GLN A 266 -9.75 -28.64 -7.77
CA GLN A 266 -9.32 -29.96 -8.28
C GLN A 266 -9.35 -30.05 -9.81
N THR A 267 -10.12 -29.21 -10.48
CA THR A 267 -10.24 -29.12 -11.96
C THR A 267 -9.24 -28.15 -12.60
N GLY A 268 -8.28 -27.61 -11.83
CA GLY A 268 -7.20 -26.75 -12.34
C GLY A 268 -7.55 -25.26 -12.46
N GLY A 269 -8.75 -24.84 -12.07
CA GLY A 269 -9.14 -23.43 -11.95
C GLY A 269 -8.83 -22.85 -10.56
N PHE A 270 -9.15 -21.58 -10.36
CA PHE A 270 -9.03 -20.91 -9.06
C PHE A 270 -10.41 -20.55 -8.51
N GLN A 271 -10.54 -20.60 -7.18
CA GLN A 271 -11.72 -20.18 -6.42
C GLN A 271 -11.30 -19.30 -5.27
N ILE A 272 -12.19 -18.48 -4.78
CA ILE A 272 -11.99 -17.64 -3.62
C ILE A 272 -12.79 -18.25 -2.45
N ASN A 273 -12.13 -18.54 -1.36
CA ASN A 273 -12.78 -18.99 -0.13
C ASN A 273 -12.95 -17.77 0.76
N LEU A 274 -14.14 -17.65 1.33
CA LEU A 274 -14.50 -16.61 2.28
C LEU A 274 -14.68 -17.24 3.66
N GLU A 275 -14.09 -16.62 4.68
CA GLU A 275 -14.34 -16.91 6.08
C GLU A 275 -15.08 -15.73 6.70
N MET A 276 -16.21 -16.00 7.36
CA MET A 276 -17.03 -14.96 7.95
C MET A 276 -16.58 -14.65 9.38
N THR A 277 -16.77 -13.40 9.81
CA THR A 277 -16.65 -13.00 11.22
C THR A 277 -17.67 -13.77 12.07
N ASN A 278 -17.54 -13.77 13.39
CA ASN A 278 -18.51 -14.45 14.25
C ASN A 278 -19.92 -13.86 14.10
N GLU A 279 -20.04 -12.54 14.05
CA GLU A 279 -21.30 -11.83 13.81
C GLU A 279 -21.79 -12.01 12.37
N GLY A 280 -20.87 -11.94 11.42
CA GLY A 280 -21.13 -12.18 10.00
C GLY A 280 -21.64 -13.59 9.71
N ALA A 281 -21.16 -14.59 10.45
CA ALA A 281 -21.63 -15.96 10.32
C ALA A 281 -23.12 -16.13 10.67
N ASP A 282 -23.61 -15.41 11.67
CA ASP A 282 -25.03 -15.44 12.05
C ASP A 282 -25.89 -14.71 11.00
N ILE A 283 -25.43 -13.57 10.51
CA ILE A 283 -26.10 -12.81 9.43
C ILE A 283 -26.15 -13.65 8.15
N PHE A 284 -25.00 -14.20 7.73
CA PHE A 284 -24.89 -14.97 6.50
C PHE A 284 -25.71 -16.25 6.56
N ARG A 285 -25.76 -16.89 7.74
CA ARG A 285 -26.63 -18.02 8.00
C ARG A 285 -28.11 -17.66 7.80
N ALA A 286 -28.57 -16.55 8.38
CA ALA A 286 -29.95 -16.10 8.25
C ALA A 286 -30.32 -15.77 6.78
N VAL A 287 -29.41 -15.17 6.04
CA VAL A 287 -29.57 -14.87 4.62
C VAL A 287 -29.67 -16.18 3.81
N THR A 288 -28.70 -17.08 3.98
CA THR A 288 -28.65 -18.33 3.21
C THR A 288 -29.79 -19.31 3.55
N GLU A 289 -30.25 -19.36 4.81
CA GLU A 289 -31.39 -20.15 5.22
C GLU A 289 -32.71 -19.70 4.53
N ARG A 290 -32.87 -18.38 4.37
CA ARG A 290 -34.05 -17.80 3.69
C ARG A 290 -34.00 -18.00 2.17
N MET A 291 -32.79 -18.07 1.58
CA MET A 291 -32.58 -18.07 0.13
C MET A 291 -32.14 -19.43 -0.43
N ILE A 292 -32.47 -20.56 0.27
CA ILE A 292 -32.13 -21.89 -0.25
C ILE A 292 -32.84 -22.12 -1.59
N GLY A 293 -32.08 -22.50 -2.60
CA GLY A 293 -32.56 -22.71 -3.97
C GLY A 293 -32.59 -21.46 -4.83
N GLU A 294 -32.31 -20.26 -4.27
CA GLU A 294 -32.25 -18.99 -4.98
C GLU A 294 -30.79 -18.58 -5.24
N PRO A 295 -30.52 -17.81 -6.30
CA PRO A 295 -29.19 -17.28 -6.58
C PRO A 295 -28.92 -16.05 -5.70
N LEU A 296 -27.71 -16.02 -5.09
CA LEU A 296 -27.18 -14.89 -4.36
C LEU A 296 -26.09 -14.23 -5.18
N ALA A 297 -26.34 -13.00 -5.63
CA ALA A 297 -25.37 -12.21 -6.37
C ALA A 297 -24.26 -11.71 -5.46
N ILE A 298 -23.01 -11.88 -5.90
CA ILE A 298 -21.82 -11.30 -5.32
C ILE A 298 -21.45 -10.12 -6.20
N VAL A 299 -21.70 -8.93 -5.68
CA VAL A 299 -21.51 -7.66 -6.36
C VAL A 299 -20.31 -6.95 -5.76
N LEU A 300 -19.38 -6.54 -6.58
CA LEU A 300 -18.22 -5.77 -6.18
C LEU A 300 -18.17 -4.49 -7.03
N ASP A 301 -18.19 -3.34 -6.36
CA ASP A 301 -18.19 -2.03 -7.02
C ASP A 301 -19.27 -1.86 -8.10
N GLY A 302 -20.46 -2.37 -7.85
CA GLY A 302 -21.58 -2.31 -8.79
C GLY A 302 -21.46 -3.27 -9.98
N LYS A 303 -20.43 -4.12 -10.05
CA LYS A 303 -20.30 -5.19 -11.05
C LYS A 303 -20.70 -6.53 -10.46
N LEU A 304 -21.44 -7.30 -11.21
CA LEU A 304 -21.80 -8.67 -10.83
C LEU A 304 -20.62 -9.59 -11.15
N TYR A 305 -20.00 -10.13 -10.08
CA TYR A 305 -18.91 -11.09 -10.24
C TYR A 305 -19.39 -12.51 -10.43
N SER A 306 -20.35 -12.92 -9.62
CA SER A 306 -21.00 -14.22 -9.78
C SER A 306 -22.33 -14.23 -9.05
N ALA A 307 -23.21 -15.18 -9.38
CA ALA A 307 -24.47 -15.38 -8.70
C ALA A 307 -24.75 -16.89 -8.52
N PRO A 308 -24.00 -17.54 -7.58
CA PRO A 308 -24.20 -18.96 -7.30
C PRO A 308 -25.57 -19.20 -6.65
N THR A 309 -26.18 -20.36 -6.96
CA THR A 309 -27.40 -20.81 -6.28
C THR A 309 -27.03 -21.40 -4.92
N ILE A 310 -27.70 -20.95 -3.88
CA ILE A 310 -27.52 -21.44 -2.51
C ILE A 310 -28.08 -22.85 -2.41
N GLN A 311 -27.21 -23.84 -2.19
CA GLN A 311 -27.59 -25.24 -2.08
C GLN A 311 -27.92 -25.67 -0.65
N GLY A 312 -27.53 -24.88 0.35
CA GLY A 312 -27.75 -25.19 1.76
C GLY A 312 -27.38 -24.02 2.65
N VAL A 313 -27.68 -24.15 3.93
CA VAL A 313 -27.35 -23.13 4.92
C VAL A 313 -25.85 -23.02 5.08
N LEU A 314 -25.29 -21.84 4.79
CA LEU A 314 -23.90 -21.49 4.96
C LEU A 314 -23.79 -20.58 6.18
N SER A 315 -22.71 -20.71 6.94
CA SER A 315 -22.48 -19.84 8.09
C SER A 315 -21.07 -19.25 8.10
N ARG A 316 -20.07 -20.07 8.41
CA ARG A 316 -18.68 -19.60 8.61
C ARG A 316 -17.86 -19.51 7.35
N SER A 317 -18.19 -20.27 6.33
CA SER A 317 -17.40 -20.29 5.08
C SER A 317 -18.30 -20.31 3.86
N ALA A 318 -17.88 -19.61 2.83
CA ALA A 318 -18.48 -19.63 1.50
C ALA A 318 -17.37 -19.73 0.44
N GLN A 319 -17.73 -20.16 -0.76
CA GLN A 319 -16.80 -20.26 -1.87
C GLN A 319 -17.37 -19.53 -3.08
N ILE A 320 -16.57 -18.64 -3.64
CA ILE A 320 -16.86 -18.00 -4.91
C ILE A 320 -16.18 -18.81 -6.00
N THR A 321 -16.98 -19.51 -6.79
CA THR A 321 -16.51 -20.30 -7.93
C THR A 321 -16.72 -19.54 -9.22
N GLY A 322 -15.73 -19.56 -10.11
CA GLY A 322 -15.77 -18.86 -11.40
C GLY A 322 -14.62 -19.28 -12.29
N SER A 323 -14.53 -18.68 -13.47
CA SER A 323 -13.40 -18.88 -14.39
C SER A 323 -12.30 -17.87 -14.11
N TYR A 324 -11.76 -17.89 -12.89
CA TYR A 324 -10.70 -16.97 -12.47
C TYR A 324 -9.33 -17.51 -12.86
N SER A 325 -8.48 -16.64 -13.38
CA SER A 325 -7.03 -16.85 -13.39
C SER A 325 -6.50 -16.77 -11.96
N GLN A 326 -5.31 -17.28 -11.74
CA GLN A 326 -4.63 -17.23 -10.43
C GLN A 326 -4.51 -15.78 -9.93
N ARG A 327 -4.20 -14.88 -10.83
CA ARG A 327 -4.04 -13.45 -10.56
C ARG A 327 -5.36 -12.80 -10.15
N GLU A 328 -6.41 -12.96 -10.95
CA GLU A 328 -7.75 -12.41 -10.63
C GLU A 328 -8.30 -12.92 -9.31
N ALA A 329 -8.13 -14.21 -9.03
CA ALA A 329 -8.58 -14.79 -7.76
C ALA A 329 -7.85 -14.18 -6.55
N ARG A 330 -6.55 -13.86 -6.68
CA ARG A 330 -5.77 -13.22 -5.62
C ARG A 330 -6.11 -11.75 -5.44
N GLU A 331 -6.24 -11.01 -6.55
CA GLU A 331 -6.66 -9.62 -6.51
C GLU A 331 -8.02 -9.49 -5.84
N LEU A 332 -8.97 -10.35 -6.23
CA LEU A 332 -10.30 -10.37 -5.63
C LEU A 332 -10.24 -10.73 -4.15
N ALA A 333 -9.44 -11.74 -3.76
CA ALA A 333 -9.28 -12.10 -2.34
C ALA A 333 -8.68 -10.94 -1.52
N ASN A 334 -7.66 -10.25 -2.04
CA ASN A 334 -7.05 -9.10 -1.36
C ASN A 334 -8.04 -7.93 -1.18
N VAL A 335 -8.84 -7.68 -2.19
CA VAL A 335 -9.89 -6.67 -2.16
C VAL A 335 -10.99 -7.02 -1.16
N LEU A 336 -11.37 -8.30 -1.09
CA LEU A 336 -12.40 -8.80 -0.17
C LEU A 336 -11.93 -8.81 1.30
N ASN A 337 -10.64 -8.93 1.54
CA ASN A 337 -10.06 -8.84 2.89
C ASN A 337 -10.09 -7.43 3.47
N ASN A 338 -10.19 -6.41 2.60
CA ASN A 338 -10.15 -5.02 3.01
C ASN A 338 -11.29 -4.23 2.34
N PRO A 339 -12.55 -4.56 2.64
CA PRO A 339 -13.69 -3.89 2.05
C PRO A 339 -13.80 -2.46 2.58
N LEU A 340 -14.13 -1.50 1.70
CA LEU A 340 -14.46 -0.14 2.11
C LEU A 340 -15.95 -0.05 2.43
N ALA A 341 -16.27 0.55 3.57
CA ALA A 341 -17.66 0.84 3.95
C ALA A 341 -18.25 2.01 3.14
N ILE A 342 -17.37 2.87 2.59
CA ILE A 342 -17.75 4.10 1.88
C ILE A 342 -17.28 4.06 0.43
N GLU A 343 -18.04 4.73 -0.44
CA GLU A 343 -17.68 4.89 -1.83
C GLU A 343 -16.64 6.00 -1.98
N LEU A 344 -15.46 5.63 -2.54
CA LEU A 344 -14.38 6.54 -2.88
C LEU A 344 -14.35 6.76 -4.38
N ARG A 345 -14.31 8.01 -4.81
CA ARG A 345 -14.18 8.39 -6.21
C ARG A 345 -12.80 8.98 -6.48
N VAL A 346 -12.19 8.60 -7.60
CA VAL A 346 -10.95 9.23 -8.05
C VAL A 346 -11.27 10.66 -8.50
N ASP A 347 -10.70 11.62 -7.79
CA ASP A 347 -10.80 13.05 -8.11
C ASP A 347 -9.66 13.48 -9.05
N GLU A 348 -8.43 13.17 -8.65
CA GLU A 348 -7.24 13.56 -9.38
C GLU A 348 -6.25 12.40 -9.43
N MET A 349 -5.61 12.22 -10.58
CA MET A 349 -4.49 11.29 -10.73
C MET A 349 -3.42 11.94 -11.59
N TYR A 350 -2.19 11.89 -11.10
CA TYR A 350 -1.02 12.39 -11.83
C TYR A 350 0.14 11.43 -11.74
N GLU A 351 0.96 11.40 -12.77
CA GLU A 351 2.17 10.56 -12.84
C GLU A 351 3.39 11.42 -13.08
N VAL A 352 4.41 11.24 -12.25
CA VAL A 352 5.72 11.87 -12.41
C VAL A 352 6.67 10.85 -13.00
N GLY A 353 7.02 11.05 -14.27
CA GLY A 353 7.92 10.13 -14.96
C GLY A 353 9.31 10.05 -14.32
N PRO A 354 9.97 8.88 -14.32
CA PRO A 354 11.25 8.65 -13.65
C PRO A 354 12.38 9.53 -14.21
N THR A 355 12.35 9.86 -15.48
CA THR A 355 13.34 10.77 -16.11
C THR A 355 13.22 12.20 -15.62
N MET A 356 11.99 12.68 -15.42
CA MET A 356 11.73 14.02 -14.88
C MET A 356 12.14 14.11 -13.43
N ALA A 357 11.78 13.12 -12.61
CA ALA A 357 12.15 13.04 -11.20
C ALA A 357 13.67 12.95 -11.00
N SER A 358 14.36 12.10 -11.78
CA SER A 358 15.81 11.98 -11.71
C SER A 358 16.53 13.28 -12.11
N GLY A 359 16.03 13.98 -13.13
CA GLY A 359 16.53 15.29 -13.54
C GLY A 359 16.32 16.36 -12.46
N ALA A 360 15.14 16.42 -11.87
CA ALA A 360 14.83 17.33 -10.76
C ALA A 360 15.69 17.04 -9.54
N ARG A 361 15.86 15.75 -9.17
CA ARG A 361 16.73 15.31 -8.08
C ARG A 361 18.16 15.73 -8.30
N ALA A 362 18.74 15.43 -9.48
CA ALA A 362 20.12 15.78 -9.80
C ALA A 362 20.34 17.30 -9.73
N SER A 363 19.45 18.09 -10.31
CA SER A 363 19.52 19.55 -10.30
C SER A 363 19.41 20.11 -8.89
N SER A 364 18.51 19.59 -8.06
CA SER A 364 18.31 20.03 -6.68
C SER A 364 19.50 19.70 -5.79
N VAL A 365 20.05 18.49 -5.91
CA VAL A 365 21.24 18.08 -5.16
C VAL A 365 22.44 18.94 -5.56
N ASN A 366 22.64 19.18 -6.86
CA ASN A 366 23.70 20.05 -7.35
C ASN A 366 23.53 21.49 -6.83
N ALA A 367 22.32 22.06 -6.89
CA ALA A 367 22.06 23.40 -6.38
C ALA A 367 22.31 23.48 -4.86
N ALA A 368 21.88 22.49 -4.09
CA ALA A 368 22.13 22.41 -2.65
C ALA A 368 23.62 22.31 -2.33
N GLN A 369 24.37 21.49 -3.08
CA GLN A 369 25.83 21.35 -2.92
C GLN A 369 26.56 22.68 -3.21
N TRP A 370 26.26 23.33 -4.32
CA TRP A 370 26.88 24.61 -4.65
C TRP A 370 26.51 25.70 -3.65
N GLY A 371 25.26 25.76 -3.21
CA GLY A 371 24.82 26.66 -2.15
C GLY A 371 25.55 26.43 -0.84
N ALA A 372 25.68 25.17 -0.41
CA ALA A 372 26.42 24.80 0.81
C ALA A 372 27.93 25.18 0.69
N ILE A 373 28.58 24.87 -0.43
CA ILE A 373 29.99 25.20 -0.68
C ILE A 373 30.22 26.73 -0.59
N LEU A 374 29.29 27.50 -1.18
CA LEU A 374 29.37 28.98 -1.16
C LEU A 374 29.26 29.51 0.28
N VAL A 375 28.29 29.05 1.04
CA VAL A 375 28.06 29.44 2.45
C VAL A 375 29.25 29.03 3.31
N VAL A 376 29.73 27.81 3.20
CA VAL A 376 30.88 27.30 3.95
C VAL A 376 32.16 28.09 3.59
N GLY A 377 32.41 28.32 2.30
CA GLY A 377 33.54 29.09 1.83
C GLY A 377 33.51 30.53 2.36
N PHE A 378 32.37 31.19 2.28
CA PHE A 378 32.20 32.54 2.84
C PHE A 378 32.45 32.57 4.35
N MET A 379 31.91 31.65 5.12
CA MET A 379 32.08 31.59 6.57
C MET A 379 33.54 31.37 6.98
N ILE A 380 34.24 30.46 6.32
CA ILE A 380 35.66 30.18 6.63
C ILE A 380 36.52 31.37 6.28
N VAL A 381 36.34 32.00 5.09
CA VAL A 381 37.14 33.12 4.64
C VAL A 381 36.92 34.36 5.50
N TYR A 382 35.67 34.65 5.88
CA TYR A 382 35.33 35.88 6.61
C TYR A 382 35.54 35.77 8.13
N TYR A 383 35.17 34.61 8.74
CA TYR A 383 35.20 34.43 10.20
C TYR A 383 36.33 33.53 10.69
N PHE A 384 37.17 32.96 9.85
CA PHE A 384 38.28 32.06 10.20
C PHE A 384 37.88 30.95 11.18
N LEU A 385 38.44 30.94 12.38
CA LEU A 385 38.15 29.94 13.41
C LEU A 385 36.67 29.96 13.83
N GLY A 386 36.05 31.14 13.95
CA GLY A 386 34.61 31.26 14.22
C GLY A 386 33.77 30.63 13.09
N GLY A 387 34.18 30.83 11.84
CA GLY A 387 33.57 30.22 10.67
C GLY A 387 33.57 28.69 10.73
N PHE A 388 34.68 28.08 11.15
CA PHE A 388 34.75 26.62 11.32
C PHE A 388 33.76 26.09 12.37
N VAL A 389 33.62 26.78 13.51
CA VAL A 389 32.64 26.43 14.53
C VAL A 389 31.21 26.58 14.02
N ALA A 390 30.91 27.64 13.28
CA ALA A 390 29.59 27.88 12.68
C ALA A 390 29.24 26.81 11.64
N VAL A 391 30.18 26.43 10.79
CA VAL A 391 30.00 25.38 9.79
C VAL A 391 29.73 24.04 10.46
N THR A 392 30.47 23.69 11.51
CA THR A 392 30.26 22.47 12.28
C THR A 392 28.86 22.46 12.91
N SER A 393 28.43 23.57 13.50
CA SER A 393 27.09 23.72 14.06
C SER A 393 25.99 23.57 12.99
N ALA A 394 26.19 24.13 11.79
CA ALA A 394 25.27 24.02 10.68
C ALA A 394 25.14 22.57 10.17
N ILE A 395 26.25 21.84 10.06
CA ILE A 395 26.25 20.42 9.68
C ILE A 395 25.49 19.58 10.74
N VAL A 396 25.76 19.81 12.01
CA VAL A 396 25.04 19.13 13.09
C VAL A 396 23.54 19.41 13.03
N ASN A 397 23.16 20.65 12.76
CA ASN A 397 21.74 21.02 12.62
C ASN A 397 21.07 20.26 11.47
N VAL A 398 21.71 20.18 10.28
CA VAL A 398 21.19 19.43 9.13
C VAL A 398 21.04 17.94 9.49
N ILE A 399 22.03 17.34 10.17
CA ILE A 399 21.96 15.93 10.61
C ILE A 399 20.79 15.73 11.57
N ILE A 400 20.57 16.64 12.51
CA ILE A 400 19.44 16.54 13.46
C ILE A 400 18.11 16.66 12.71
N VAL A 401 17.96 17.61 11.80
CA VAL A 401 16.71 17.78 11.02
C VAL A 401 16.43 16.53 10.19
N LEU A 402 17.42 16.01 9.47
CA LEU A 402 17.26 14.78 8.68
C LEU A 402 16.97 13.56 9.57
N GLY A 403 17.64 13.45 10.73
CA GLY A 403 17.41 12.37 11.67
C GLY A 403 16.00 12.36 12.26
N VAL A 404 15.49 13.55 12.59
CA VAL A 404 14.10 13.70 13.06
C VAL A 404 13.11 13.39 11.94
N LEU A 405 13.33 13.89 10.72
CA LEU A 405 12.47 13.57 9.57
C LEU A 405 12.43 12.07 9.31
N ALA A 406 13.59 11.40 9.33
CA ALA A 406 13.67 9.95 9.14
C ALA A 406 12.95 9.18 10.27
N SER A 407 13.11 9.61 11.53
CA SER A 407 12.45 8.95 12.67
C SER A 407 10.93 9.11 12.69
N LEU A 408 10.42 10.21 12.12
CA LEU A 408 8.99 10.47 11.96
C LEU A 408 8.41 9.80 10.71
N GLY A 409 9.23 9.14 9.89
CA GLY A 409 8.80 8.58 8.60
C GLY A 409 8.33 9.64 7.61
N ALA A 410 8.79 10.89 7.76
CA ALA A 410 8.40 11.99 6.89
C ALA A 410 9.04 11.87 5.50
N THR A 411 8.31 12.26 4.46
CA THR A 411 8.80 12.23 3.08
C THR A 411 9.58 13.49 2.74
N LEU A 412 10.78 13.31 2.16
CA LEU A 412 11.58 14.40 1.62
C LEU A 412 11.12 14.73 0.19
N THR A 413 10.55 15.91 0.02
CA THR A 413 10.09 16.45 -1.26
C THR A 413 11.04 17.53 -1.78
N LEU A 414 10.86 17.97 -3.04
CA LEU A 414 11.64 19.07 -3.62
C LEU A 414 11.55 20.37 -2.77
N PRO A 415 10.36 20.83 -2.32
CA PRO A 415 10.25 21.92 -1.36
C PRO A 415 10.95 21.63 -0.03
N GLY A 416 10.96 20.36 0.42
CA GLY A 416 11.67 19.93 1.63
C GLY A 416 13.19 20.14 1.52
N VAL A 417 13.78 19.82 0.36
CA VAL A 417 15.21 20.10 0.09
C VAL A 417 15.48 21.61 0.12
N ALA A 418 14.61 22.42 -0.48
CA ALA A 418 14.74 23.88 -0.43
C ALA A 418 14.64 24.43 1.00
N ALA A 419 13.73 23.88 1.82
CA ALA A 419 13.59 24.24 3.22
C ALA A 419 14.83 23.87 4.05
N LEU A 420 15.49 22.74 3.77
CA LEU A 420 16.77 22.36 4.40
C LEU A 420 17.87 23.39 4.11
N VAL A 421 17.99 23.81 2.85
CA VAL A 421 18.98 24.83 2.45
C VAL A 421 18.67 26.17 3.14
N LEU A 422 17.40 26.55 3.22
CA LEU A 422 16.99 27.75 3.94
C LEU A 422 17.31 27.66 5.44
N THR A 423 17.04 26.51 6.07
CA THR A 423 17.34 26.27 7.49
C THR A 423 18.84 26.35 7.76
N LEU A 424 19.68 25.86 6.84
CA LEU A 424 21.12 25.97 6.91
C LEU A 424 21.53 27.46 6.88
N GLY A 425 20.96 28.26 5.99
CA GLY A 425 21.18 29.70 5.91
C GLY A 425 20.81 30.44 7.20
N MET A 426 19.63 30.18 7.75
CA MET A 426 19.18 30.78 9.02
C MET A 426 20.02 30.34 10.22
N GLY A 427 20.46 29.08 10.26
CA GLY A 427 21.37 28.57 11.31
C GLY A 427 22.73 29.24 11.30
N VAL A 428 23.24 29.57 10.11
CA VAL A 428 24.49 30.34 9.94
C VAL A 428 24.32 31.79 10.38
N ASP A 429 23.19 32.42 10.05
CA ASP A 429 22.88 33.81 10.43
C ASP A 429 22.87 34.00 11.94
N ALA A 430 22.28 33.09 12.71
CA ALA A 430 22.34 33.11 14.16
C ALA A 430 23.78 33.07 14.72
N ASN A 431 24.67 32.29 14.10
CA ASN A 431 26.07 32.23 14.48
C ASN A 431 26.83 33.53 14.11
N ILE A 432 26.50 34.12 12.96
CA ILE A 432 27.06 35.41 12.52
C ILE A 432 26.78 36.51 13.54
N LEU A 433 25.51 36.61 14.02
CA LEU A 433 25.13 37.61 15.02
C LEU A 433 25.90 37.43 16.33
N ILE A 434 26.18 36.19 16.75
CA ILE A 434 26.99 35.92 17.94
C ILE A 434 28.45 36.38 17.72
N PHE A 435 29.07 36.04 16.58
CA PHE A 435 30.48 36.35 16.30
C PHE A 435 30.67 37.84 16.07
N GLU A 436 29.75 38.53 15.42
CA GLU A 436 29.85 40.00 15.22
C GLU A 436 29.73 40.77 16.54
N ARG A 437 28.98 40.19 17.53
CA ARG A 437 28.86 40.77 18.86
C ARG A 437 30.09 40.48 19.76
N LEU A 438 30.85 39.44 19.45
CA LEU A 438 32.08 39.07 20.15
C LEU A 438 33.34 39.79 19.58
N ARG A 439 33.27 40.28 18.34
CA ARG A 439 34.28 41.04 17.67
C ARG A 439 34.28 42.52 18.14
#